data_5bf12fbd67fce292bc129798c29138e4
#
_entry.id   5bf12fbd67fce292bc129798c29138e4
#
_cell.length_a   1.000
_cell.length_b   1.000
_cell.length_c   1.000
_cell.angle_alpha   90.00
_cell.angle_beta   90.00
_cell.angle_gamma   90.00
#
_symmetry.space_group_name_H-M   'P 1'
#
loop_
_entity.id
_entity.type
_entity.pdbx_description
1 polymer ?
#
loop_
_entity_poly.entity_id
_entity_poly.type
_entity_poly.pdbx_seq_one_letter_code
_entity_poly.pdbx_strand_id
1 'polypeptide(L)'
;MGIRMASRLTFGLLVCLTIRVAAQEPSGAAAQVRKLEEKWTAAYKERQINILSSLLAEDFVITVEDGNTYSKEGYITHSADTSVKVEVAELADLRVRVRGNLAVVTGAYHERGTSNRKPYEYHDRLTDVWVKAGNNWQVIASHYSVPTK
;
A
#
# COMPACT_ATOMS: atom_id res chain seq x y z
N MET A 1 13.17 82.10 -10.84
CA MET A 1 12.40 81.15 -11.71
C MET A 1 12.90 79.75 -11.43
N GLY A 2 12.26 79.07 -10.48
CA GLY A 2 12.76 77.79 -9.94
C GLY A 2 11.83 76.65 -10.38
N ILE A 3 12.40 75.70 -11.04
CA ILE A 3 11.74 74.50 -11.51
C ILE A 3 11.87 73.44 -10.42
N ARG A 4 10.73 73.05 -9.80
CA ARG A 4 10.66 71.94 -8.84
C ARG A 4 10.49 70.65 -9.60
N MET A 5 11.49 69.77 -9.51
CA MET A 5 11.49 68.39 -10.02
C MET A 5 10.82 67.51 -8.99
N ALA A 6 9.64 66.96 -9.29
CA ALA A 6 8.90 66.00 -8.44
C ALA A 6 9.37 64.59 -8.78
N SER A 7 10.07 63.95 -7.84
CA SER A 7 10.47 62.52 -7.90
C SER A 7 9.26 61.66 -7.58
N ARG A 8 8.83 60.86 -8.56
CA ARG A 8 7.81 59.82 -8.35
C ARG A 8 8.50 58.53 -7.93
N LEU A 9 8.37 58.16 -6.65
CA LEU A 9 8.72 56.82 -6.18
C LEU A 9 7.63 55.85 -6.63
N THR A 10 7.97 54.95 -7.54
CA THR A 10 7.14 53.80 -7.88
C THR A 10 7.43 52.67 -6.89
N PHE A 11 6.46 52.42 -6.02
CA PHE A 11 6.47 51.28 -5.06
C PHE A 11 6.07 50.02 -5.81
N GLY A 12 7.03 49.17 -6.17
CA GLY A 12 6.78 47.86 -6.79
C GLY A 12 6.24 46.88 -5.74
N LEU A 13 4.98 46.53 -5.88
CA LEU A 13 4.34 45.49 -5.06
C LEU A 13 4.79 44.10 -5.56
N LEU A 14 5.71 43.48 -4.83
CA LEU A 14 6.15 42.11 -5.10
C LEU A 14 5.08 41.13 -4.59
N VAL A 15 4.24 40.62 -5.50
CA VAL A 15 3.26 39.57 -5.15
C VAL A 15 3.99 38.23 -5.12
N CYS A 16 4.33 37.74 -3.93
CA CYS A 16 4.81 36.39 -3.72
C CYS A 16 3.65 35.38 -3.92
N LEU A 17 3.63 34.75 -5.09
CA LEU A 17 2.72 33.65 -5.40
C LEU A 17 3.20 32.41 -4.64
N THR A 18 2.64 32.12 -3.48
CA THR A 18 2.87 30.87 -2.76
C THR A 18 2.08 29.77 -3.44
N ILE A 19 2.75 28.93 -4.23
CA ILE A 19 2.18 27.69 -4.77
C ILE A 19 1.97 26.73 -3.60
N ARG A 20 0.75 26.65 -3.11
CA ARG A 20 0.34 25.58 -2.22
C ARG A 20 0.24 24.30 -3.03
N VAL A 21 1.20 23.39 -2.86
CA VAL A 21 1.03 22.01 -3.30
C VAL A 21 -0.04 21.41 -2.40
N ALA A 22 -1.28 21.44 -2.85
CA ALA A 22 -2.36 20.70 -2.20
C ALA A 22 -2.02 19.22 -2.32
N ALA A 23 -1.91 18.53 -1.18
CA ALA A 23 -1.87 17.07 -1.16
C ALA A 23 -3.16 16.59 -1.83
N GLN A 24 -3.03 15.96 -2.99
CA GLN A 24 -4.17 15.48 -3.76
C GLN A 24 -4.84 14.37 -2.96
N GLU A 25 -6.10 14.57 -2.57
CA GLU A 25 -6.91 13.53 -1.94
C GLU A 25 -6.85 12.26 -2.80
N PRO A 26 -6.71 11.07 -2.17
CA PRO A 26 -6.62 9.82 -2.90
C PRO A 26 -7.84 9.70 -3.84
N SER A 27 -7.63 9.37 -5.11
CA SER A 27 -8.74 9.06 -6.02
C SER A 27 -9.65 8.01 -5.39
N GLY A 28 -10.95 7.99 -5.71
CA GLY A 28 -11.87 6.99 -5.15
C GLY A 28 -11.36 5.55 -5.34
N ALA A 29 -10.65 5.27 -6.46
CA ALA A 29 -10.00 3.98 -6.72
C ALA A 29 -8.82 3.71 -5.76
N ALA A 30 -8.00 4.71 -5.45
CA ALA A 30 -6.90 4.55 -4.50
C ALA A 30 -7.41 4.27 -3.08
N ALA A 31 -8.50 4.93 -2.67
CA ALA A 31 -9.14 4.68 -1.39
C ALA A 31 -9.76 3.26 -1.34
N GLN A 32 -10.35 2.78 -2.45
CA GLN A 32 -10.85 1.41 -2.55
C GLN A 32 -9.74 0.37 -2.39
N VAL A 33 -8.63 0.52 -3.13
CA VAL A 33 -7.50 -0.41 -3.06
C VAL A 33 -6.89 -0.41 -1.66
N ARG A 34 -6.73 0.75 -1.01
CA ARG A 34 -6.26 0.82 0.38
C ARG A 34 -7.15 0.00 1.34
N LYS A 35 -8.47 0.12 1.22
CA LYS A 35 -9.40 -0.68 2.04
C LYS A 35 -9.30 -2.18 1.75
N LEU A 36 -8.96 -2.56 0.51
CA LEU A 36 -8.76 -3.96 0.16
C LEU A 36 -7.45 -4.51 0.73
N GLU A 37 -6.39 -3.72 0.80
CA GLU A 37 -5.15 -4.08 1.54
C GLU A 37 -5.43 -4.34 3.02
N GLU A 38 -6.14 -3.42 3.66
CA GLU A 38 -6.55 -3.57 5.06
C GLU A 38 -7.43 -4.81 5.26
N LYS A 39 -8.36 -5.06 4.33
CA LYS A 39 -9.21 -6.25 4.34
C LYS A 39 -8.41 -7.54 4.14
N TRP A 40 -7.42 -7.52 3.24
CA TRP A 40 -6.54 -8.68 3.02
C TRP A 40 -5.76 -9.02 4.28
N THR A 41 -5.09 -8.02 4.88
CA THR A 41 -4.34 -8.18 6.13
C THR A 41 -5.22 -8.72 7.26
N ALA A 42 -6.43 -8.16 7.45
CA ALA A 42 -7.37 -8.65 8.45
C ALA A 42 -7.83 -10.07 8.17
N ALA A 43 -8.15 -10.39 6.91
CA ALA A 43 -8.59 -11.72 6.51
C ALA A 43 -7.49 -12.79 6.69
N TYR A 44 -6.23 -12.43 6.46
CA TYR A 44 -5.08 -13.29 6.72
C TYR A 44 -4.94 -13.57 8.23
N LYS A 45 -4.91 -12.52 9.05
CA LYS A 45 -4.83 -12.64 10.50
C LYS A 45 -5.95 -13.49 11.09
N GLU A 46 -7.18 -13.24 10.65
CA GLU A 46 -8.39 -13.91 11.13
C GLU A 46 -8.65 -15.27 10.45
N ARG A 47 -7.76 -15.67 9.55
CA ARG A 47 -7.87 -16.92 8.75
C ARG A 47 -9.20 -17.04 7.99
N GLN A 48 -9.65 -15.92 7.42
CA GLN A 48 -10.88 -15.85 6.64
C GLN A 48 -10.64 -16.29 5.19
N ILE A 49 -10.45 -17.58 4.98
CA ILE A 49 -9.98 -18.19 3.71
C ILE A 49 -10.84 -17.80 2.51
N ASN A 50 -12.17 -17.77 2.65
CA ASN A 50 -13.07 -17.38 1.55
C ASN A 50 -12.85 -15.91 1.12
N ILE A 51 -12.59 -15.03 2.09
CA ILE A 51 -12.27 -13.63 1.80
C ILE A 51 -10.92 -13.52 1.10
N LEU A 52 -9.88 -14.19 1.62
CA LEU A 52 -8.57 -14.25 0.97
C LEU A 52 -8.71 -14.71 -0.48
N SER A 53 -9.36 -15.85 -0.72
CA SER A 53 -9.55 -16.40 -2.06
C SER A 53 -10.26 -15.43 -3.01
N SER A 54 -11.20 -14.64 -2.52
CA SER A 54 -11.94 -13.66 -3.34
C SER A 54 -11.12 -12.44 -3.74
N LEU A 55 -10.11 -12.09 -2.95
CA LEU A 55 -9.22 -10.94 -3.22
C LEU A 55 -8.11 -11.28 -4.22
N LEU A 56 -7.74 -12.57 -4.35
CA LEU A 56 -6.67 -13.02 -5.22
C LEU A 56 -7.19 -13.34 -6.62
N ALA A 57 -6.49 -12.85 -7.65
CA ALA A 57 -6.72 -13.28 -9.04
C ALA A 57 -6.33 -14.75 -9.21
N GLU A 58 -6.83 -15.41 -10.27
CA GLU A 58 -6.51 -16.84 -10.51
C GLU A 58 -5.02 -17.07 -10.80
N ASP A 59 -4.37 -16.11 -11.44
CA ASP A 59 -2.95 -16.10 -11.77
C ASP A 59 -2.08 -15.39 -10.74
N PHE A 60 -2.61 -15.20 -9.52
CA PHE A 60 -1.88 -14.55 -8.41
C PHE A 60 -0.57 -15.27 -8.09
N VAL A 61 0.46 -14.45 -7.83
CA VAL A 61 1.75 -14.90 -7.33
C VAL A 61 2.22 -14.02 -6.18
N ILE A 62 2.81 -14.64 -5.17
CA ILE A 62 3.44 -13.94 -4.05
C ILE A 62 4.85 -14.47 -3.83
N THR A 63 5.82 -13.57 -3.63
CA THR A 63 7.15 -13.89 -3.12
C THR A 63 7.24 -13.35 -1.70
N VAL A 64 7.52 -14.20 -0.74
CA VAL A 64 7.63 -13.84 0.67
C VAL A 64 9.09 -13.58 1.08
N GLU A 65 9.29 -13.15 2.32
CA GLU A 65 10.56 -12.62 2.86
C GLU A 65 11.75 -13.59 2.77
N ASP A 66 11.53 -14.90 2.74
CA ASP A 66 12.57 -15.92 2.58
C ASP A 66 12.91 -16.25 1.10
N GLY A 67 12.23 -15.56 0.14
CA GLY A 67 12.38 -15.74 -1.29
C GLY A 67 11.52 -16.86 -1.88
N ASN A 68 10.74 -17.59 -1.08
CA ASN A 68 9.79 -18.58 -1.59
C ASN A 68 8.65 -17.90 -2.33
N THR A 69 8.19 -18.55 -3.41
CA THR A 69 7.11 -18.06 -4.25
C THR A 69 5.93 -19.02 -4.22
N TYR A 70 4.73 -18.48 -4.06
CA TYR A 70 3.48 -19.25 -4.00
C TYR A 70 2.49 -18.76 -5.04
N SER A 71 1.75 -19.70 -5.63
CA SER A 71 0.52 -19.44 -6.39
C SER A 71 -0.63 -19.10 -5.43
N LYS A 72 -1.79 -18.72 -5.99
CA LYS A 72 -3.03 -18.54 -5.22
C LYS A 72 -3.33 -19.76 -4.33
N GLU A 73 -3.31 -20.96 -4.90
CA GLU A 73 -3.58 -22.21 -4.18
C GLU A 73 -2.56 -22.43 -3.04
N GLY A 74 -1.27 -22.25 -3.34
CA GLY A 74 -0.19 -22.38 -2.34
C GLY A 74 -0.34 -21.38 -1.19
N TYR A 75 -0.64 -20.11 -1.50
CA TYR A 75 -0.86 -19.08 -0.49
C TYR A 75 -2.11 -19.37 0.37
N ILE A 76 -3.22 -19.80 -0.24
CA ILE A 76 -4.44 -20.18 0.49
C ILE A 76 -4.20 -21.37 1.42
N THR A 77 -3.46 -22.38 0.93
CA THR A 77 -3.08 -23.56 1.75
C THR A 77 -2.22 -23.14 2.94
N HIS A 78 -1.22 -22.28 2.71
CA HIS A 78 -0.37 -21.75 3.77
C HIS A 78 -1.19 -20.92 4.79
N SER A 79 -2.09 -20.06 4.31
CA SER A 79 -2.93 -19.22 5.18
C SER A 79 -3.93 -20.04 6.01
N ALA A 80 -4.29 -21.25 5.58
CA ALA A 80 -5.15 -22.17 6.31
C ALA A 80 -4.41 -22.99 7.37
N ASP A 81 -3.07 -22.98 7.39
CA ASP A 81 -2.27 -23.78 8.33
C ASP A 81 -2.52 -23.35 9.77
N THR A 82 -3.02 -24.28 10.58
CA THR A 82 -3.32 -24.04 11.99
C THR A 82 -2.09 -24.09 12.90
N SER A 83 -0.95 -24.55 12.41
CA SER A 83 0.32 -24.51 13.15
C SER A 83 0.88 -23.09 13.29
N VAL A 84 0.43 -22.17 12.43
CA VAL A 84 0.77 -20.75 12.47
C VAL A 84 -0.35 -19.98 13.17
N LYS A 85 -0.02 -19.17 14.16
CA LYS A 85 -0.92 -18.24 14.84
C LYS A 85 -0.40 -16.83 14.67
N VAL A 86 -1.08 -16.02 13.89
CA VAL A 86 -0.78 -14.60 13.72
C VAL A 86 -1.42 -13.80 14.86
N GLU A 87 -0.61 -13.08 15.62
CA GLU A 87 -1.06 -12.24 16.75
C GLU A 87 -1.14 -10.78 16.36
N VAL A 88 -0.17 -10.32 15.59
CA VAL A 88 -0.10 -8.97 15.02
C VAL A 88 0.04 -9.09 13.52
N ALA A 89 -0.71 -8.30 12.78
CA ALA A 89 -0.57 -8.08 11.34
C ALA A 89 -0.97 -6.63 11.07
N GLU A 90 -0.02 -5.79 10.73
CA GLU A 90 -0.20 -4.33 10.64
C GLU A 90 0.43 -3.78 9.37
N LEU A 91 -0.29 -2.86 8.72
CA LEU A 91 0.20 -2.11 7.56
C LEU A 91 0.56 -0.69 7.98
N ALA A 92 1.68 -0.19 7.48
CA ALA A 92 2.09 1.18 7.68
C ALA A 92 2.62 1.80 6.37
N ASP A 93 2.63 3.12 6.30
CA ASP A 93 3.19 3.91 5.19
C ASP A 93 2.64 3.54 3.81
N LEU A 94 1.39 3.05 3.74
CA LEU A 94 0.77 2.64 2.48
C LEU A 94 0.68 3.80 1.48
N ARG A 95 1.19 3.56 0.29
CA ARG A 95 1.10 4.46 -0.86
C ARG A 95 0.48 3.72 -2.04
N VAL A 96 -0.70 4.16 -2.45
CA VAL A 96 -1.44 3.59 -3.57
C VAL A 96 -1.31 4.49 -4.79
N ARG A 97 -0.83 3.94 -5.91
CA ARG A 97 -0.72 4.62 -7.21
C ARG A 97 -1.59 3.91 -8.23
N VAL A 98 -2.60 4.61 -8.74
CA VAL A 98 -3.55 4.06 -9.73
C VAL A 98 -3.23 4.58 -11.13
N ARG A 99 -3.28 3.68 -12.11
CA ARG A 99 -3.15 3.96 -13.55
C ARG A 99 -4.20 3.13 -14.31
N GLY A 100 -5.31 3.76 -14.69
CA GLY A 100 -6.42 3.07 -15.33
C GLY A 100 -6.99 1.96 -14.45
N ASN A 101 -6.89 0.72 -14.92
CA ASN A 101 -7.32 -0.49 -14.20
C ASN A 101 -6.21 -1.16 -13.39
N LEU A 102 -5.04 -0.53 -13.25
CA LEU A 102 -3.93 -1.04 -12.48
C LEU A 102 -3.67 -0.16 -11.26
N ALA A 103 -3.36 -0.78 -10.13
CA ALA A 103 -2.86 -0.08 -8.95
C ALA A 103 -1.60 -0.78 -8.41
N VAL A 104 -0.62 0.03 -8.02
CA VAL A 104 0.58 -0.43 -7.30
C VAL A 104 0.51 0.13 -5.89
N VAL A 105 0.64 -0.76 -4.91
CA VAL A 105 0.71 -0.42 -3.49
C VAL A 105 2.12 -0.69 -2.99
N THR A 106 2.66 0.24 -2.23
CA THR A 106 3.91 0.04 -1.50
C THR A 106 3.71 0.45 -0.05
N GLY A 107 4.35 -0.25 0.87
CA GLY A 107 4.19 0.03 2.29
C GLY A 107 5.18 -0.73 3.16
N ALA A 108 4.92 -0.71 4.45
CA ALA A 108 5.56 -1.55 5.45
C ALA A 108 4.53 -2.52 6.02
N TYR A 109 4.99 -3.71 6.36
CA TYR A 109 4.20 -4.75 6.99
C TYR A 109 4.92 -5.24 8.24
N HIS A 110 4.18 -5.36 9.32
CA HIS A 110 4.66 -5.94 10.57
C HIS A 110 3.79 -7.13 10.92
N GLU A 111 4.42 -8.28 11.10
CA GLU A 111 3.77 -9.50 11.55
C GLU A 111 4.51 -10.10 12.73
N ARG A 112 3.76 -10.55 13.74
CA ARG A 112 4.26 -11.30 14.87
C ARG A 112 3.29 -12.41 15.23
N GLY A 113 3.84 -13.54 15.61
CA GLY A 113 3.04 -14.68 15.98
C GLY A 113 3.86 -15.87 16.46
N THR A 114 3.29 -17.05 16.29
CA THR A 114 3.98 -18.32 16.57
C THR A 114 3.77 -19.28 15.40
N SER A 115 4.83 -20.01 15.02
CA SER A 115 4.79 -21.12 14.07
C SER A 115 5.34 -22.36 14.75
N ASN A 116 4.55 -23.44 14.79
CA ASN A 116 4.89 -24.65 15.54
C ASN A 116 5.29 -24.37 17.00
N ARG A 117 4.60 -23.42 17.64
CA ARG A 117 4.84 -22.91 19.01
C ARG A 117 6.15 -22.14 19.18
N LYS A 118 6.89 -21.83 18.12
CA LYS A 118 8.08 -20.98 18.16
C LYS A 118 7.66 -19.55 17.77
N PRO A 119 8.06 -18.53 18.54
CA PRO A 119 7.75 -17.15 18.21
C PRO A 119 8.52 -16.71 16.95
N TYR A 120 7.88 -15.84 16.17
CA TYR A 120 8.49 -15.13 15.04
C TYR A 120 8.03 -13.68 15.01
N GLU A 121 8.82 -12.84 14.35
CA GLU A 121 8.49 -11.44 14.09
C GLU A 121 9.17 -10.98 12.79
N TYR A 122 8.37 -10.34 11.89
CA TYR A 122 8.83 -9.82 10.62
C TYR A 122 8.52 -8.34 10.50
N HIS A 123 9.46 -7.60 9.93
CA HIS A 123 9.28 -6.20 9.54
C HIS A 123 9.69 -6.06 8.08
N ASP A 124 8.71 -6.04 7.20
CA ASP A 124 8.90 -6.15 5.77
C ASP A 124 8.56 -4.85 5.04
N ARG A 125 9.07 -4.74 3.81
CA ARG A 125 8.56 -3.83 2.80
C ARG A 125 7.73 -4.63 1.81
N LEU A 126 6.54 -4.13 1.50
CA LEU A 126 5.66 -4.76 0.53
C LEU A 126 5.56 -3.97 -0.78
N THR A 127 5.30 -4.69 -1.85
CA THR A 127 4.87 -4.15 -3.13
C THR A 127 3.81 -5.07 -3.70
N ASP A 128 2.58 -4.56 -3.81
CA ASP A 128 1.42 -5.28 -4.31
C ASP A 128 0.90 -4.66 -5.58
N VAL A 129 0.47 -5.50 -6.50
CA VAL A 129 -0.12 -5.11 -7.78
C VAL A 129 -1.56 -5.58 -7.85
N TRP A 130 -2.46 -4.63 -7.96
CA TRP A 130 -3.90 -4.86 -8.10
C TRP A 130 -4.36 -4.56 -9.51
N VAL A 131 -5.26 -5.39 -10.03
CA VAL A 131 -5.92 -5.18 -11.32
C VAL A 131 -7.43 -5.09 -11.12
N LYS A 132 -8.07 -4.19 -11.84
CA LYS A 132 -9.53 -4.07 -11.86
C LYS A 132 -10.09 -4.91 -12.98
N ALA A 133 -10.83 -5.97 -12.61
CA ALA A 133 -11.59 -6.82 -13.53
C ALA A 133 -13.10 -6.51 -13.35
N GLY A 134 -13.70 -5.89 -14.33
CA GLY A 134 -15.06 -5.35 -14.22
C GLY A 134 -15.16 -4.31 -13.11
N ASN A 135 -15.98 -4.56 -12.09
CA ASN A 135 -16.15 -3.65 -10.95
C ASN A 135 -15.29 -4.01 -9.74
N ASN A 136 -14.55 -5.11 -9.79
CA ASN A 136 -13.79 -5.63 -8.65
C ASN A 136 -12.28 -5.44 -8.85
N TRP A 137 -11.58 -5.13 -7.77
CA TRP A 137 -10.13 -5.17 -7.72
C TRP A 137 -9.68 -6.52 -7.18
N GLN A 138 -8.66 -7.12 -7.82
CA GLN A 138 -7.99 -8.34 -7.36
C GLN A 138 -6.49 -8.13 -7.38
N VAL A 139 -5.79 -8.68 -6.41
CA VAL A 139 -4.33 -8.66 -6.39
C VAL A 139 -3.81 -9.77 -7.32
N ILE A 140 -2.84 -9.41 -8.18
CA ILE A 140 -2.22 -10.33 -9.13
C ILE A 140 -0.78 -10.69 -8.76
N ALA A 141 -0.10 -9.80 -8.05
CA ALA A 141 1.27 -10.04 -7.59
C ALA A 141 1.53 -9.36 -6.25
N SER A 142 2.32 -10.01 -5.42
CA SER A 142 2.79 -9.47 -4.14
C SER A 142 4.24 -9.84 -3.92
N HIS A 143 4.99 -8.93 -3.30
CA HIS A 143 6.37 -9.16 -2.91
C HIS A 143 6.64 -8.54 -1.54
N TYR A 144 7.16 -9.36 -0.65
CA TYR A 144 7.67 -8.94 0.67
C TYR A 144 9.19 -9.03 0.68
N SER A 145 9.85 -8.09 1.31
CA SER A 145 11.30 -8.08 1.47
C SER A 145 11.72 -7.56 2.83
N VAL A 146 12.66 -8.26 3.48
CA VAL A 146 13.26 -7.79 4.73
C VAL A 146 14.23 -6.66 4.41
N PRO A 147 14.08 -5.45 5.01
CA PRO A 147 15.06 -4.39 4.85
C PRO A 147 16.42 -4.84 5.39
N THR A 148 17.46 -4.75 4.58
CA THR A 148 18.84 -4.91 5.07
C THR A 148 19.21 -3.71 5.93
N LYS A 149 19.79 -3.97 7.11
CA LYS A 149 20.33 -2.93 8.01
C LYS A 149 21.60 -2.32 7.46
#